data_833187d1a1082574f8f5aa3e1e1c6811
#
_entry.id   833187d1a1082574f8f5aa3e1e1c6811
#
_cell.length_a   1.000
_cell.length_b   1.000
_cell.length_c   1.000
_cell.angle_alpha   90.00
_cell.angle_beta   90.00
_cell.angle_gamma   90.00
#
_symmetry.space_group_name_H-M   'P 1'
#
loop_
_entity.id
_entity.type
_entity.pdbx_description
1 polymer ?
#
loop_
_entity_poly.entity_id
_entity_poly.type
_entity_poly.pdbx_seq_one_letter_code
_entity_poly.pdbx_strand_id
1 'polypeptide(L)'
;MKQAPPPTRHLGCSVKAERKFRFYSLYDKTYRTDVLAEAYRSSESVDSDGVYDKVKANGGTSGIDGKTCAMIEERGLEEYLAGLQLEMKQRRYKPQPVRRVYIPKANGKKRPLGIPIVRDRIVQTTFLLILEPIFEADFAESSHGFRPNEGAHDAVREIYPPLGETSSETGKYLNWGCAEVYDVDLEKYFDTVEHHKLMKLIARRIVDKQILHVIKLWLSSGYIEDGQHKQSKRGTPQGGVISPLLANIYLNPIDQIFKRSGLGAISKGSIHLVRYADDMILLAQRELDTGIALLEHYLERLGLTLNKEKTRRLRLEEGANVEFLGFRFSNVRSRKTGTRLILVSPSPKSQQRCRERIRQLVHHARAKRVKDQVQDVNRFLRGWVGYFRLGHSSDTLKVVRNFVNKRVRWVIQRHRGRRGYGWGGRISSDYIYGTLGLYSDYRTCRLSPAYDVYQESRMRENLSRLLPAGVGIDEGSIG
;
A
#
# COMPACT_ATOMS: atom_id res chain seq x y z
N MET A 1 2.00 -14.60 31.82
CA MET A 1 1.81 -13.86 30.54
C MET A 1 2.01 -12.39 30.82
N LYS A 2 3.18 -11.83 30.52
CA LYS A 2 3.45 -10.40 30.67
C LYS A 2 3.19 -9.78 29.30
N GLN A 3 2.20 -8.88 29.24
CA GLN A 3 1.91 -8.08 28.04
C GLN A 3 3.13 -7.24 27.69
N ALA A 4 3.56 -7.30 26.43
CA ALA A 4 4.58 -6.42 25.89
C ALA A 4 4.05 -4.96 25.91
N PRO A 5 4.88 -3.95 26.23
CA PRO A 5 4.46 -2.57 26.20
C PRO A 5 4.16 -2.14 24.76
N PRO A 6 3.14 -1.28 24.53
CA PRO A 6 2.78 -0.82 23.21
C PRO A 6 3.91 0.03 22.60
N PRO A 7 4.18 -0.10 21.28
CA PRO A 7 5.26 0.63 20.64
C PRO A 7 4.97 2.13 20.57
N THR A 8 5.91 2.93 21.01
CA THR A 8 6.24 4.33 20.62
C THR A 8 5.11 5.32 20.30
N ARG A 9 3.97 5.28 20.98
CA ARG A 9 2.93 6.32 20.87
C ARG A 9 3.37 7.71 21.37
N HIS A 10 4.43 7.81 22.16
CA HIS A 10 4.80 9.07 22.83
C HIS A 10 5.59 10.08 21.97
N LEU A 11 6.28 9.67 20.90
CA LEU A 11 6.95 10.61 19.99
C LEU A 11 6.00 11.21 18.95
N GLY A 12 4.96 10.47 18.56
CA GLY A 12 4.01 10.92 17.54
C GLY A 12 3.01 11.99 18.00
N CYS A 13 2.60 11.99 19.28
CA CYS A 13 1.60 12.94 19.78
C CYS A 13 2.10 14.38 19.91
N SER A 14 3.36 14.59 20.25
CA SER A 14 3.91 15.96 20.37
C SER A 14 4.31 16.56 19.01
N VAL A 15 4.56 15.73 18.01
CA VAL A 15 5.00 16.19 16.67
C VAL A 15 3.82 16.64 15.78
N LYS A 16 2.62 16.13 16.00
CA LYS A 16 1.41 16.57 15.26
C LYS A 16 1.04 18.04 15.51
N ALA A 17 1.46 18.62 16.63
CA ALA A 17 1.00 19.95 17.05
C ALA A 17 1.62 21.12 16.27
N GLU A 18 2.83 21.01 15.72
CA GLU A 18 3.47 22.15 15.07
C GLU A 18 4.30 21.81 13.83
N ARG A 19 3.72 22.03 12.64
CA ARG A 19 4.37 21.91 11.31
C ARG A 19 5.60 22.82 11.10
N LYS A 20 5.98 23.63 12.09
CA LYS A 20 7.08 24.60 12.00
C LYS A 20 8.37 24.12 12.63
N PHE A 21 8.35 23.04 13.41
CA PHE A 21 9.55 22.56 14.09
C PHE A 21 10.59 22.01 13.13
N ARG A 22 11.84 22.39 13.39
CA ARG A 22 13.02 21.83 12.74
C ARG A 22 13.80 20.99 13.75
N PHE A 23 14.32 19.88 13.32
CA PHE A 23 15.01 18.92 14.16
C PHE A 23 16.51 19.00 13.94
N TYR A 24 17.25 19.33 15.00
CA TYR A 24 18.68 19.61 14.96
C TYR A 24 19.57 18.49 15.49
N SER A 25 19.05 17.61 16.33
CA SER A 25 19.80 16.54 16.98
C SER A 25 18.98 15.25 17.00
N LEU A 26 19.14 14.48 15.94
CA LEU A 26 18.44 13.19 15.76
C LEU A 26 19.41 12.04 15.55
N TYR A 27 20.63 12.32 15.07
CA TYR A 27 21.56 11.29 14.67
C TYR A 27 21.96 10.37 15.83
N ASP A 28 22.13 10.91 17.02
CA ASP A 28 22.44 10.15 18.24
C ASP A 28 21.35 9.12 18.60
N LYS A 29 20.11 9.38 18.21
CA LYS A 29 18.99 8.45 18.41
C LYS A 29 19.04 7.26 17.47
N THR A 30 19.62 7.40 16.27
CA THR A 30 19.66 6.35 15.24
C THR A 30 20.56 5.16 15.62
N TYR A 31 21.51 5.34 16.53
CA TYR A 31 22.43 4.29 16.96
C TYR A 31 22.25 3.86 18.43
N ARG A 32 21.13 4.18 19.06
CA ARG A 32 20.77 3.64 20.36
C ARG A 32 20.55 2.11 20.26
N THR A 33 21.00 1.40 21.26
CA THR A 33 20.93 -0.09 21.27
C THR A 33 19.51 -0.60 21.11
N ASP A 34 18.54 0.04 21.77
CA ASP A 34 17.12 -0.30 21.67
C ASP A 34 16.57 -0.08 20.26
N VAL A 35 16.93 1.02 19.60
CA VAL A 35 16.52 1.36 18.23
C VAL A 35 17.17 0.42 17.21
N LEU A 36 18.45 0.09 17.36
CA LEU A 36 19.13 -0.88 16.50
C LEU A 36 18.53 -2.28 16.61
N ALA A 37 18.23 -2.72 17.84
CA ALA A 37 17.58 -4.02 18.07
C ALA A 37 16.17 -4.06 17.51
N GLU A 38 15.40 -2.97 17.61
CA GLU A 38 14.09 -2.85 17.00
C GLU A 38 14.17 -2.84 15.47
N ALA A 39 15.12 -2.10 14.91
CA ALA A 39 15.36 -2.06 13.47
C ALA A 39 15.75 -3.43 12.91
N TYR A 40 16.53 -4.21 13.64
CA TYR A 40 16.86 -5.59 13.25
C TYR A 40 15.60 -6.46 13.24
N ARG A 41 14.82 -6.45 14.32
CA ARG A 41 13.54 -7.19 14.42
C ARG A 41 12.55 -6.77 13.34
N SER A 42 12.41 -5.48 13.08
CA SER A 42 11.57 -4.95 12.01
C SER A 42 12.07 -5.34 10.61
N SER A 43 13.39 -5.52 10.44
CA SER A 43 13.96 -6.02 9.18
C SER A 43 13.63 -7.49 8.91
N GLU A 44 13.26 -8.24 9.96
CA GLU A 44 12.80 -9.63 9.89
C GLU A 44 11.27 -9.74 9.75
N SER A 45 10.53 -8.85 10.41
CA SER A 45 9.07 -8.88 10.54
C SER A 45 8.41 -7.67 9.87
N VAL A 46 8.52 -7.50 8.58
CA VAL A 46 7.63 -6.57 7.91
C VAL A 46 6.38 -7.34 7.47
N ASP A 47 5.51 -7.56 8.44
CA ASP A 47 4.12 -7.90 8.20
C ASP A 47 3.35 -6.61 7.89
N SER A 48 3.28 -6.26 6.64
CA SER A 48 2.19 -5.49 6.07
C SER A 48 2.06 -5.85 4.60
N ASP A 49 0.95 -6.49 4.28
CA ASP A 49 0.46 -6.77 2.93
C ASP A 49 1.26 -7.73 2.04
N GLY A 50 1.61 -8.93 2.53
CA GLY A 50 1.81 -10.11 1.66
C GLY A 50 3.01 -10.11 0.72
N VAL A 51 3.83 -9.04 0.68
CA VAL A 51 5.00 -8.94 -0.20
C VAL A 51 6.28 -9.40 0.50
N TYR A 52 6.35 -9.29 1.81
CA TYR A 52 7.54 -9.57 2.62
C TYR A 52 7.62 -10.98 3.20
N ASP A 53 6.53 -11.71 3.31
CA ASP A 53 6.53 -13.15 3.61
C ASP A 53 7.45 -13.96 2.69
N LYS A 54 7.74 -13.44 1.48
CA LYS A 54 8.70 -14.03 0.56
C LYS A 54 10.16 -13.81 0.95
N VAL A 55 10.49 -12.78 1.71
CA VAL A 55 11.87 -12.50 2.12
C VAL A 55 12.27 -13.44 3.26
N LYS A 56 11.38 -13.71 4.22
CA LYS A 56 11.60 -14.68 5.28
C LYS A 56 11.59 -16.13 4.76
N ALA A 57 10.65 -16.45 3.86
CA ALA A 57 10.57 -17.76 3.21
C ALA A 57 11.77 -18.09 2.31
N ASN A 58 12.53 -17.08 1.84
CA ASN A 58 13.73 -17.23 1.02
C ASN A 58 15.04 -17.02 1.81
N GLY A 59 15.02 -17.07 3.13
CA GLY A 59 16.20 -16.91 3.98
C GLY A 59 16.84 -15.51 3.92
N GLY A 60 16.05 -14.46 3.63
CA GLY A 60 16.53 -13.09 3.48
C GLY A 60 17.54 -12.96 2.35
N THR A 61 17.12 -12.49 1.19
CA THR A 61 18.02 -12.33 0.04
C THR A 61 19.20 -11.42 0.43
N SER A 62 20.43 -11.94 0.36
CA SER A 62 21.66 -11.21 0.66
C SER A 62 21.90 -10.06 -0.32
N GLY A 63 22.55 -8.99 0.15
CA GLY A 63 23.09 -7.93 -0.69
C GLY A 63 24.30 -8.39 -1.52
N ILE A 64 25.19 -7.46 -1.80
CA ILE A 64 26.44 -7.72 -2.53
C ILE A 64 27.48 -8.50 -1.71
N ASP A 65 27.38 -8.42 -0.38
CA ASP A 65 28.27 -9.07 0.58
C ASP A 65 27.95 -10.56 0.83
N GLY A 66 26.86 -11.06 0.26
CA GLY A 66 26.40 -12.44 0.44
C GLY A 66 25.88 -12.78 1.83
N LYS A 67 25.90 -11.85 2.80
CA LYS A 67 25.48 -12.10 4.18
C LYS A 67 23.95 -12.12 4.31
N THR A 68 23.44 -13.13 5.03
CA THR A 68 22.02 -13.25 5.40
C THR A 68 21.82 -12.95 6.88
N CYS A 69 20.57 -12.71 7.30
CA CYS A 69 20.25 -12.55 8.72
C CYS A 69 20.66 -13.79 9.53
N ALA A 70 20.37 -15.00 9.05
CA ALA A 70 20.76 -16.24 9.73
C ALA A 70 22.28 -16.33 9.98
N MET A 71 23.10 -15.95 9.01
CA MET A 71 24.56 -15.93 9.19
C MET A 71 25.04 -14.92 10.23
N ILE A 72 24.30 -13.82 10.39
CA ILE A 72 24.59 -12.81 11.43
C ILE A 72 24.23 -13.35 12.81
N GLU A 73 23.07 -14.00 12.94
CA GLU A 73 22.62 -14.63 14.20
C GLU A 73 23.57 -15.73 14.66
N GLU A 74 24.01 -16.60 13.75
CA GLU A 74 24.98 -17.65 14.06
C GLU A 74 26.33 -17.11 14.56
N ARG A 75 26.74 -15.92 14.10
CA ARG A 75 28.01 -15.29 14.47
C ARG A 75 27.93 -14.39 15.71
N GLY A 76 26.74 -14.17 16.26
CA GLY A 76 26.50 -13.30 17.41
C GLY A 76 25.90 -11.96 17.02
N LEU A 77 24.57 -11.88 17.11
CA LEU A 77 23.80 -10.69 16.76
C LEU A 77 24.18 -9.47 17.62
N GLU A 78 24.37 -9.67 18.93
CA GLU A 78 24.68 -8.57 19.86
C GLU A 78 26.01 -7.90 19.52
N GLU A 79 27.05 -8.70 19.25
CA GLU A 79 28.37 -8.20 18.85
C GLU A 79 28.28 -7.46 17.50
N TYR A 80 27.51 -8.00 16.56
CA TYR A 80 27.30 -7.35 15.27
C TYR A 80 26.61 -5.98 15.40
N LEU A 81 25.57 -5.87 16.22
CA LEU A 81 24.88 -4.61 16.48
C LEU A 81 25.74 -3.61 17.26
N ALA A 82 26.56 -4.09 18.22
CA ALA A 82 27.50 -3.26 18.96
C ALA A 82 28.60 -2.68 18.02
N GLY A 83 29.10 -3.48 17.10
CA GLY A 83 30.02 -3.01 16.06
C GLY A 83 29.41 -1.95 15.16
N LEU A 84 28.16 -2.15 14.73
CA LEU A 84 27.44 -1.18 13.92
C LEU A 84 27.18 0.13 14.70
N GLN A 85 26.80 0.02 15.97
CA GLN A 85 26.63 1.17 16.86
C GLN A 85 27.91 1.99 16.95
N LEU A 86 29.07 1.35 17.14
CA LEU A 86 30.36 2.00 17.22
C LEU A 86 30.72 2.72 15.91
N GLU A 87 30.49 2.09 14.75
CA GLU A 87 30.69 2.74 13.44
C GLU A 87 29.84 4.01 13.30
N MET A 88 28.57 3.95 13.66
CA MET A 88 27.66 5.08 13.57
C MET A 88 28.07 6.18 14.56
N LYS A 89 28.35 5.85 15.81
CA LYS A 89 28.81 6.79 16.85
C LYS A 89 30.10 7.53 16.43
N GLN A 90 31.01 6.82 15.79
CA GLN A 90 32.26 7.39 15.29
C GLN A 90 32.10 8.07 13.91
N ARG A 91 30.90 8.13 13.34
CA ARG A 91 30.60 8.70 12.01
C ARG A 91 31.38 8.06 10.87
N ARG A 92 31.75 6.78 11.03
CA ARG A 92 32.51 5.99 10.03
C ARG A 92 31.59 5.17 9.12
N TYR A 93 30.30 5.12 9.41
CA TYR A 93 29.35 4.40 8.59
C TYR A 93 29.36 4.90 7.15
N LYS A 94 29.52 3.96 6.20
CA LYS A 94 29.42 4.19 4.76
C LYS A 94 28.57 3.08 4.14
N PRO A 95 27.46 3.43 3.44
CA PRO A 95 26.63 2.44 2.77
C PRO A 95 27.37 1.78 1.62
N GLN A 96 26.96 0.58 1.29
CA GLN A 96 27.46 -0.13 0.13
C GLN A 96 26.49 0.01 -1.05
N PRO A 97 26.96 -0.17 -2.30
CA PRO A 97 26.09 -0.21 -3.47
C PRO A 97 25.05 -1.32 -3.34
N VAL A 98 23.84 -1.09 -3.84
CA VAL A 98 22.80 -2.12 -3.83
C VAL A 98 23.03 -3.15 -4.94
N ARG A 99 22.69 -4.41 -4.70
CA ARG A 99 22.71 -5.46 -5.71
C ARG A 99 21.50 -5.33 -6.61
N ARG A 100 21.67 -5.06 -7.90
CA ARG A 100 20.57 -4.95 -8.85
C ARG A 100 20.10 -6.33 -9.29
N VAL A 101 18.79 -6.55 -9.20
CA VAL A 101 18.09 -7.72 -9.73
C VAL A 101 16.88 -7.27 -10.54
N TYR A 102 16.42 -8.10 -11.47
CA TYR A 102 15.30 -7.77 -12.33
C TYR A 102 14.09 -8.68 -12.02
N ILE A 103 12.95 -8.05 -11.72
CA ILE A 103 11.67 -8.76 -11.52
C ILE A 103 10.83 -8.60 -12.78
N PRO A 104 10.29 -9.70 -13.36
CA PRO A 104 9.43 -9.62 -14.53
C PRO A 104 8.11 -8.91 -14.19
N LYS A 105 7.72 -7.92 -15.00
CA LYS A 105 6.40 -7.29 -14.95
C LYS A 105 5.40 -8.12 -15.76
N ALA A 106 4.10 -7.96 -15.49
CA ALA A 106 3.03 -8.65 -16.20
C ALA A 106 2.96 -8.36 -17.71
N ASN A 107 3.58 -7.27 -18.16
CA ASN A 107 3.69 -6.87 -19.57
C ASN A 107 4.99 -7.36 -20.26
N GLY A 108 5.73 -8.29 -19.64
CA GLY A 108 7.00 -8.81 -20.16
C GLY A 108 8.21 -7.90 -19.93
N LYS A 109 8.01 -6.61 -19.57
CA LYS A 109 9.12 -5.73 -19.19
C LYS A 109 9.70 -6.13 -17.84
N LYS A 110 10.95 -5.79 -17.58
CA LYS A 110 11.62 -6.05 -16.29
C LYS A 110 11.59 -4.81 -15.40
N ARG A 111 11.40 -5.01 -14.10
CA ARG A 111 11.51 -3.96 -13.07
C ARG A 111 12.85 -4.12 -12.35
N PRO A 112 13.73 -3.12 -12.36
CA PRO A 112 14.94 -3.17 -11.58
C PRO A 112 14.62 -3.05 -10.09
N LEU A 113 15.23 -3.89 -9.26
CA LEU A 113 15.17 -3.85 -7.81
C LEU A 113 16.59 -3.81 -7.27
N GLY A 114 16.87 -2.89 -6.34
CA GLY A 114 18.15 -2.83 -5.65
C GLY A 114 18.03 -3.49 -4.27
N ILE A 115 18.85 -4.47 -3.99
CA ILE A 115 18.87 -5.17 -2.70
C ILE A 115 20.05 -4.66 -1.88
N PRO A 116 19.82 -3.87 -0.80
CA PRO A 116 20.88 -3.43 0.10
C PRO A 116 21.44 -4.61 0.92
N ILE A 117 22.64 -4.50 1.43
CA ILE A 117 23.19 -5.44 2.43
C ILE A 117 22.40 -5.34 3.76
N VAL A 118 22.44 -6.38 4.58
CA VAL A 118 21.69 -6.42 5.84
C VAL A 118 22.04 -5.25 6.74
N ARG A 119 23.33 -4.89 6.85
CA ARG A 119 23.81 -3.75 7.62
C ARG A 119 23.12 -2.44 7.22
N ASP A 120 23.02 -2.18 5.93
CA ASP A 120 22.42 -0.95 5.42
C ASP A 120 20.89 -0.96 5.59
N ARG A 121 20.24 -2.13 5.52
CA ARG A 121 18.80 -2.25 5.84
C ARG A 121 18.54 -1.87 7.30
N ILE A 122 19.36 -2.35 8.24
CA ILE A 122 19.22 -2.00 9.66
C ILE A 122 19.35 -0.49 9.85
N VAL A 123 20.42 0.13 9.30
CA VAL A 123 20.60 1.59 9.44
C VAL A 123 19.49 2.38 8.75
N GLN A 124 19.03 1.96 7.57
CA GLN A 124 17.87 2.60 6.92
C GLN A 124 16.61 2.49 7.75
N THR A 125 16.39 1.35 8.42
CA THR A 125 15.24 1.15 9.31
C THR A 125 15.33 2.03 10.55
N THR A 126 16.50 2.21 11.17
CA THR A 126 16.64 3.13 12.30
C THR A 126 16.31 4.57 11.90
N PHE A 127 16.73 4.99 10.71
CA PHE A 127 16.38 6.30 10.17
C PHE A 127 14.87 6.39 9.88
N LEU A 128 14.27 5.35 9.31
CA LEU A 128 12.84 5.30 9.06
C LEU A 128 12.04 5.49 10.35
N LEU A 129 12.37 4.72 11.41
CA LEU A 129 11.71 4.80 12.73
C LEU A 129 11.74 6.22 13.34
N ILE A 130 12.78 7.00 13.04
CA ILE A 130 12.95 8.36 13.58
C ILE A 130 12.34 9.43 12.66
N LEU A 131 12.50 9.28 11.34
CA LEU A 131 12.10 10.30 10.38
C LEU A 131 10.62 10.18 9.96
N GLU A 132 10.07 8.96 9.89
CA GLU A 132 8.70 8.73 9.46
C GLU A 132 7.67 9.51 10.29
N PRO A 133 7.69 9.51 11.64
CA PRO A 133 6.74 10.29 12.43
C PRO A 133 6.82 11.80 12.19
N ILE A 134 8.00 12.31 11.83
CA ILE A 134 8.24 13.73 11.54
C ILE A 134 7.57 14.13 10.23
N PHE A 135 7.77 13.33 9.18
CA PHE A 135 7.23 13.63 7.86
C PHE A 135 5.76 13.23 7.72
N GLU A 136 5.32 12.20 8.47
CA GLU A 136 3.93 11.79 8.52
C GLU A 136 3.01 12.95 8.98
N ALA A 137 3.48 13.80 9.87
CA ALA A 137 2.77 15.01 10.29
C ALA A 137 2.57 16.04 9.16
N ASP A 138 3.39 15.97 8.10
CA ASP A 138 3.35 16.90 6.97
C ASP A 138 2.57 16.38 5.77
N PHE A 139 2.32 15.08 5.70
CA PHE A 139 1.64 14.49 4.56
C PHE A 139 0.17 14.90 4.50
N ALA A 140 -0.33 15.08 3.29
CA ALA A 140 -1.75 15.35 3.07
C ALA A 140 -2.57 14.07 3.32
N GLU A 141 -3.83 14.24 3.73
CA GLU A 141 -4.77 13.14 3.94
C GLU A 141 -5.04 12.37 2.64
N SER A 142 -5.04 13.08 1.50
CA SER A 142 -5.23 12.51 0.16
C SER A 142 -4.03 11.74 -0.39
N SER A 143 -2.95 11.62 0.39
CA SER A 143 -1.75 10.86 0.05
C SER A 143 -1.73 9.55 0.81
N HIS A 144 -1.89 8.47 0.10
CA HIS A 144 -1.86 7.10 0.63
C HIS A 144 -0.64 6.34 0.08
N GLY A 145 -0.45 5.12 0.55
CA GLY A 145 0.64 4.26 0.13
C GLY A 145 1.98 4.60 0.77
N PHE A 146 2.68 3.57 1.21
CA PHE A 146 3.94 3.70 1.95
C PHE A 146 3.83 4.57 3.23
N ARG A 147 2.64 4.63 3.82
CA ARG A 147 2.36 5.35 5.06
C ARG A 147 1.82 4.39 6.12
N PRO A 148 2.18 4.59 7.41
CA PRO A 148 1.62 3.79 8.49
C PRO A 148 0.09 3.93 8.54
N ASN A 149 -0.61 2.81 8.67
CA ASN A 149 -2.07 2.72 8.77
C ASN A 149 -2.86 3.24 7.54
N GLU A 150 -2.18 3.47 6.42
CA GLU A 150 -2.79 3.91 5.15
C GLU A 150 -2.58 2.83 4.09
N GLY A 151 -3.65 2.35 3.50
CA GLY A 151 -3.61 1.29 2.50
C GLY A 151 -4.32 1.64 1.21
N ALA A 152 -4.30 0.72 0.26
CA ALA A 152 -5.02 0.88 -1.01
C ALA A 152 -6.54 1.01 -0.81
N HIS A 153 -7.08 0.41 0.24
CA HIS A 153 -8.50 0.54 0.59
C HIS A 153 -8.87 1.97 0.96
N ASP A 154 -7.98 2.70 1.63
CA ASP A 154 -8.24 4.07 2.07
C ASP A 154 -8.23 5.02 0.86
N ALA A 155 -7.29 4.85 -0.05
CA ALA A 155 -7.30 5.55 -1.34
C ALA A 155 -8.58 5.26 -2.16
N VAL A 156 -9.04 4.00 -2.22
CA VAL A 156 -10.29 3.63 -2.91
C VAL A 156 -11.51 4.23 -2.21
N ARG A 157 -11.53 4.27 -0.88
CA ARG A 157 -12.61 4.92 -0.11
C ARG A 157 -12.64 6.42 -0.32
N GLU A 158 -11.49 7.07 -0.47
CA GLU A 158 -11.40 8.52 -0.74
C GLU A 158 -11.87 8.90 -2.15
N ILE A 159 -11.61 8.06 -3.15
CA ILE A 159 -12.10 8.27 -4.52
C ILE A 159 -13.63 8.14 -4.61
N TYR A 160 -14.24 7.30 -3.79
CA TYR A 160 -15.65 6.94 -3.92
C TYR A 160 -16.62 8.12 -3.66
N PRO A 161 -16.50 8.93 -2.58
CA PRO A 161 -17.40 10.05 -2.31
C PRO A 161 -17.43 11.14 -3.39
N PRO A 162 -16.30 11.59 -3.98
CA PRO A 162 -16.32 12.55 -5.07
C PRO A 162 -17.03 12.05 -6.33
N LEU A 163 -17.03 10.73 -6.57
CA LEU A 163 -17.73 10.13 -7.71
C LEU A 163 -19.20 9.87 -7.45
N GLY A 164 -19.60 9.74 -6.18
CA GLY A 164 -20.97 9.43 -5.78
C GLY A 164 -21.49 10.40 -4.73
N GLU A 165 -22.70 10.92 -4.91
CA GLU A 165 -23.35 11.92 -4.05
C GLU A 165 -24.27 11.26 -3.02
N THR A 166 -24.25 11.79 -1.79
CA THR A 166 -25.28 11.49 -0.77
C THR A 166 -26.16 12.71 -0.53
N SER A 167 -27.47 12.58 -0.70
CA SER A 167 -28.41 13.59 -0.25
C SER A 167 -28.42 13.65 1.28
N SER A 168 -28.13 14.82 1.85
CA SER A 168 -28.18 15.07 3.28
C SER A 168 -29.59 14.85 3.89
N GLU A 169 -30.65 15.02 3.09
CA GLU A 169 -32.04 14.91 3.56
C GLU A 169 -32.58 13.47 3.51
N THR A 170 -32.17 12.67 2.58
CA THR A 170 -32.76 11.33 2.36
C THR A 170 -31.80 10.18 2.58
N GLY A 171 -30.51 10.44 2.84
CA GLY A 171 -29.47 9.43 2.91
C GLY A 171 -29.25 8.68 1.57
N LYS A 172 -29.87 9.15 0.49
CA LYS A 172 -29.72 8.58 -0.85
C LYS A 172 -28.46 9.15 -1.48
N TYR A 173 -27.68 8.29 -2.10
CA TYR A 173 -26.52 8.68 -2.92
C TYR A 173 -27.03 9.49 -4.12
N LEU A 174 -26.67 10.76 -4.18
CA LEU A 174 -26.80 11.58 -5.35
C LEU A 174 -25.42 11.76 -5.97
N ASN A 175 -25.34 11.87 -7.29
CA ASN A 175 -24.05 12.00 -7.98
C ASN A 175 -23.45 13.39 -7.72
N TRP A 176 -22.25 13.45 -7.14
CA TRP A 176 -21.49 14.70 -6.96
C TRP A 176 -20.99 15.27 -8.27
N GLY A 177 -21.17 14.53 -9.35
CA GLY A 177 -20.86 15.02 -10.69
C GLY A 177 -19.39 15.21 -10.98
N CYS A 178 -18.46 14.60 -10.23
CA CYS A 178 -17.09 14.45 -10.72
C CYS A 178 -17.13 13.52 -11.93
N ALA A 179 -17.51 14.08 -13.05
CA ALA A 179 -17.63 13.36 -14.31
C ALA A 179 -16.29 13.25 -15.04
N GLU A 180 -15.33 14.09 -14.69
CA GLU A 180 -14.02 14.13 -15.33
C GLU A 180 -12.95 13.54 -14.43
N VAL A 181 -12.13 12.67 -15.01
CA VAL A 181 -11.07 11.93 -14.31
C VAL A 181 -9.79 12.02 -15.14
N TYR A 182 -8.68 12.32 -14.47
CA TYR A 182 -7.35 12.27 -15.05
C TYR A 182 -6.53 11.24 -14.30
N ASP A 183 -6.29 10.10 -14.95
CA ASP A 183 -5.48 8.99 -14.45
C ASP A 183 -4.02 9.23 -14.83
N VAL A 184 -3.15 9.37 -13.85
CA VAL A 184 -1.78 9.88 -13.98
C VAL A 184 -0.77 8.79 -13.69
N ASP A 185 0.07 8.47 -14.68
CA ASP A 185 1.22 7.54 -14.54
C ASP A 185 2.52 8.34 -14.72
N LEU A 186 3.42 8.26 -13.74
CA LEU A 186 4.74 8.89 -13.83
C LEU A 186 5.76 7.98 -14.53
N GLU A 187 6.60 8.57 -15.39
CA GLU A 187 7.62 7.79 -16.07
C GLU A 187 8.79 7.49 -15.14
N LYS A 188 8.98 6.19 -14.82
CA LYS A 188 10.13 5.70 -14.01
C LYS A 188 10.39 6.54 -12.76
N TYR A 189 9.37 6.89 -12.02
CA TYR A 189 9.41 7.83 -10.91
C TYR A 189 10.63 7.64 -9.99
N PHE A 190 10.85 6.43 -9.46
CA PHE A 190 11.97 6.16 -8.56
C PHE A 190 13.35 6.38 -9.18
N ASP A 191 13.48 6.29 -10.50
CA ASP A 191 14.73 6.48 -11.21
C ASP A 191 14.98 7.96 -11.58
N THR A 192 13.94 8.82 -11.51
CA THR A 192 14.00 10.22 -11.95
C THR A 192 14.12 11.25 -10.84
N VAL A 193 13.93 10.86 -9.56
CA VAL A 193 14.04 11.74 -8.39
C VAL A 193 15.38 12.48 -8.39
N GLU A 194 15.35 13.80 -8.40
CA GLU A 194 16.56 14.65 -8.35
C GLU A 194 17.07 14.79 -6.91
N HIS A 195 18.27 14.29 -6.64
CA HIS A 195 18.85 14.26 -5.28
C HIS A 195 18.89 15.64 -4.61
N HIS A 196 19.28 16.70 -5.35
CA HIS A 196 19.38 18.04 -4.76
C HIS A 196 18.03 18.62 -4.37
N LYS A 197 16.95 18.34 -5.15
CA LYS A 197 15.58 18.78 -4.82
C LYS A 197 15.06 18.00 -3.61
N LEU A 198 15.26 16.67 -3.61
CA LEU A 198 14.90 15.83 -2.46
C LEU A 198 15.59 16.30 -1.17
N MET A 199 16.90 16.53 -1.22
CA MET A 199 17.65 17.01 -0.05
C MET A 199 17.15 18.38 0.44
N LYS A 200 16.76 19.30 -0.44
CA LYS A 200 16.13 20.57 -0.06
C LYS A 200 14.78 20.36 0.64
N LEU A 201 13.98 19.39 0.20
CA LEU A 201 12.70 19.09 0.85
C LEU A 201 12.91 18.49 2.24
N ILE A 202 13.83 17.55 2.39
CA ILE A 202 14.18 16.96 3.68
C ILE A 202 14.71 18.04 4.65
N ALA A 203 15.57 18.93 4.17
CA ALA A 203 16.18 20.01 4.98
C ALA A 203 15.17 21.05 5.48
N ARG A 204 13.93 21.06 5.00
CA ARG A 204 12.87 21.91 5.57
C ARG A 204 12.51 21.50 7.00
N ARG A 205 12.66 20.22 7.35
CA ARG A 205 12.35 19.67 8.67
C ARG A 205 13.61 19.22 9.42
N ILE A 206 14.55 18.63 8.74
CA ILE A 206 15.75 18.03 9.31
C ILE A 206 16.94 18.96 9.08
N VAL A 207 17.50 19.48 10.17
CA VAL A 207 18.68 20.37 10.13
C VAL A 207 19.94 19.63 10.59
N ASP A 208 19.78 18.45 11.19
CA ASP A 208 20.89 17.59 11.61
C ASP A 208 21.76 17.22 10.39
N LYS A 209 22.99 17.79 10.39
CA LYS A 209 23.94 17.64 9.27
C LYS A 209 24.34 16.18 9.05
N GLN A 210 24.39 15.38 10.12
CA GLN A 210 24.81 13.99 10.00
C GLN A 210 23.70 13.12 9.41
N ILE A 211 22.45 13.35 9.78
CA ILE A 211 21.30 12.72 9.13
C ILE A 211 21.29 13.02 7.62
N LEU A 212 21.41 14.31 7.27
CA LEU A 212 21.44 14.73 5.87
C LEU A 212 22.63 14.12 5.11
N HIS A 213 23.79 14.03 5.76
CA HIS A 213 24.97 13.41 5.18
C HIS A 213 24.76 11.93 4.85
N VAL A 214 24.22 11.15 5.78
CA VAL A 214 23.98 9.71 5.58
C VAL A 214 22.94 9.49 4.48
N ILE A 215 21.85 10.27 4.45
CA ILE A 215 20.86 10.17 3.35
C ILE A 215 21.54 10.45 2.00
N LYS A 216 22.39 11.48 1.91
CA LYS A 216 23.14 11.79 0.70
C LYS A 216 24.06 10.63 0.28
N LEU A 217 24.70 9.96 1.24
CA LEU A 217 25.51 8.78 0.96
C LEU A 217 24.69 7.64 0.35
N TRP A 218 23.48 7.34 0.87
CA TRP A 218 22.63 6.32 0.27
C TRP A 218 22.21 6.67 -1.15
N LEU A 219 21.84 7.91 -1.41
CA LEU A 219 21.44 8.35 -2.75
C LEU A 219 22.59 8.25 -3.76
N SER A 220 23.84 8.40 -3.31
CA SER A 220 25.03 8.36 -4.16
C SER A 220 25.76 7.02 -4.18
N SER A 221 25.35 6.03 -3.36
CA SER A 221 26.05 4.74 -3.25
C SER A 221 26.03 3.91 -4.54
N GLY A 222 25.07 4.15 -5.43
CA GLY A 222 24.94 3.45 -6.70
C GLY A 222 24.46 2.01 -6.57
N TYR A 223 24.72 1.22 -7.60
CA TYR A 223 24.32 -0.18 -7.65
C TYR A 223 25.35 -1.03 -8.39
N ILE A 224 25.37 -2.32 -8.10
CA ILE A 224 26.15 -3.32 -8.83
C ILE A 224 25.22 -4.09 -9.75
N GLU A 225 25.57 -4.13 -11.02
CA GLU A 225 24.90 -4.85 -12.08
C GLU A 225 25.95 -5.58 -12.93
N ASP A 226 25.79 -6.89 -13.10
CA ASP A 226 26.74 -7.74 -13.85
C ASP A 226 28.20 -7.57 -13.41
N GLY A 227 28.41 -7.42 -12.09
CA GLY A 227 29.73 -7.24 -11.49
C GLY A 227 30.30 -5.82 -11.61
N GLN A 228 29.63 -4.91 -12.31
CA GLN A 228 30.10 -3.52 -12.48
C GLN A 228 29.39 -2.56 -11.54
N HIS A 229 30.14 -1.67 -10.91
CA HIS A 229 29.60 -0.57 -10.12
C HIS A 229 29.15 0.57 -11.03
N LYS A 230 27.86 0.94 -10.90
CA LYS A 230 27.26 2.07 -11.63
C LYS A 230 26.80 3.12 -10.62
N GLN A 231 27.30 4.34 -10.79
CA GLN A 231 26.90 5.47 -9.93
C GLN A 231 25.50 5.95 -10.28
N SER A 232 24.71 6.31 -9.26
CA SER A 232 23.41 6.92 -9.44
C SER A 232 23.51 8.44 -9.23
N LYS A 233 23.24 9.22 -10.28
CA LYS A 233 23.16 10.69 -10.22
C LYS A 233 21.76 11.19 -9.94
N ARG A 234 20.75 10.33 -10.12
CA ARG A 234 19.33 10.57 -9.90
C ARG A 234 18.69 9.29 -9.38
N GLY A 235 17.52 9.42 -8.82
CA GLY A 235 16.69 8.31 -8.36
C GLY A 235 16.98 7.89 -6.92
N THR A 236 16.02 7.15 -6.37
CA THR A 236 16.16 6.43 -5.10
C THR A 236 16.22 4.94 -5.39
N PRO A 237 17.10 4.16 -4.72
CA PRO A 237 17.20 2.73 -4.99
C PRO A 237 15.83 2.04 -4.77
N GLN A 238 15.23 1.50 -5.83
CA GLN A 238 14.02 0.69 -5.68
C GLN A 238 14.35 -0.56 -4.84
N GLY A 239 13.75 -0.66 -3.64
CA GLY A 239 14.03 -1.74 -2.69
C GLY A 239 14.87 -1.35 -1.48
N GLY A 240 15.33 -0.11 -1.38
CA GLY A 240 15.83 0.46 -0.13
C GLY A 240 14.69 0.68 0.86
N VAL A 241 14.91 0.34 2.14
CA VAL A 241 13.90 0.44 3.21
C VAL A 241 13.36 1.87 3.38
N ILE A 242 14.23 2.88 3.27
CA ILE A 242 13.85 4.30 3.42
C ILE A 242 13.31 4.92 2.13
N SER A 243 13.47 4.26 0.98
CA SER A 243 13.11 4.82 -0.33
C SER A 243 11.62 5.18 -0.47
N PRO A 244 10.66 4.42 0.10
CA PRO A 244 9.24 4.80 0.10
C PRO A 244 8.97 6.12 0.83
N LEU A 245 9.57 6.35 2.00
CA LEU A 245 9.45 7.61 2.73
C LEU A 245 10.02 8.77 1.92
N LEU A 246 11.21 8.60 1.35
CA LEU A 246 11.85 9.63 0.51
C LEU A 246 11.02 9.96 -0.73
N ALA A 247 10.39 8.96 -1.32
CA ALA A 247 9.45 9.13 -2.43
C ALA A 247 8.23 9.96 -2.03
N ASN A 248 7.61 9.67 -0.89
CA ASN A 248 6.48 10.46 -0.39
C ASN A 248 6.89 11.91 -0.06
N ILE A 249 8.07 12.12 0.53
CA ILE A 249 8.59 13.48 0.78
C ILE A 249 8.75 14.25 -0.53
N TYR A 250 9.20 13.59 -1.59
CA TYR A 250 9.44 14.24 -2.88
C TYR A 250 8.14 14.69 -3.57
N LEU A 251 7.05 13.91 -3.45
CA LEU A 251 5.74 14.23 -4.03
C LEU A 251 4.87 15.12 -3.14
N ASN A 252 5.14 15.19 -1.84
CA ASN A 252 4.34 15.98 -0.90
C ASN A 252 4.09 17.44 -1.31
N PRO A 253 5.01 18.18 -1.99
CA PRO A 253 4.71 19.51 -2.50
C PRO A 253 3.49 19.57 -3.42
N ILE A 254 3.26 18.53 -4.23
CA ILE A 254 2.08 18.44 -5.10
C ILE A 254 0.81 18.30 -4.25
N ASP A 255 0.81 17.38 -3.28
CA ASP A 255 -0.33 17.18 -2.39
C ASP A 255 -0.68 18.45 -1.61
N GLN A 256 0.36 19.16 -1.12
CA GLN A 256 0.18 20.41 -0.35
C GLN A 256 -0.37 21.56 -1.20
N ILE A 257 -0.04 21.61 -2.49
CA ILE A 257 -0.56 22.66 -3.38
C ILE A 257 -2.05 22.43 -3.66
N PHE A 258 -2.47 21.22 -3.95
CA PHE A 258 -3.88 20.88 -4.12
C PHE A 258 -4.68 21.14 -2.83
N LYS A 259 -4.10 20.82 -1.66
CA LYS A 259 -4.73 21.12 -0.36
C LYS A 259 -4.90 22.63 -0.12
N ARG A 260 -3.91 23.47 -0.49
CA ARG A 260 -3.89 24.92 -0.23
C ARG A 260 -4.66 25.73 -1.26
N SER A 261 -4.71 25.29 -2.51
CA SER A 261 -5.36 26.02 -3.60
C SER A 261 -6.89 26.14 -3.43
N GLY A 262 -7.47 25.46 -2.43
CA GLY A 262 -8.91 25.35 -2.25
C GLY A 262 -9.61 24.52 -3.33
N LEU A 263 -8.85 24.08 -4.33
CA LEU A 263 -9.35 23.18 -5.38
C LEU A 263 -9.72 21.82 -4.83
N GLY A 264 -9.06 21.39 -3.74
CA GLY A 264 -9.24 20.09 -3.09
C GLY A 264 -10.03 20.11 -1.77
N ALA A 265 -10.69 21.21 -1.40
CA ALA A 265 -11.51 21.24 -0.20
C ALA A 265 -12.80 20.41 -0.40
N ILE A 266 -12.97 19.37 0.39
CA ILE A 266 -14.04 18.38 0.32
C ILE A 266 -15.46 19.00 0.29
N SER A 267 -15.63 20.22 0.79
CA SER A 267 -16.92 20.89 0.87
C SER A 267 -17.24 21.88 -0.23
N LYS A 268 -16.26 22.35 -1.02
CA LYS A 268 -16.47 23.40 -2.05
C LYS A 268 -15.52 23.28 -3.26
N GLY A 269 -14.55 22.37 -3.27
CA GLY A 269 -13.58 22.24 -4.33
C GLY A 269 -14.09 21.46 -5.54
N SER A 270 -13.82 21.95 -6.74
CA SER A 270 -14.20 21.29 -7.97
C SER A 270 -13.23 20.15 -8.38
N ILE A 271 -12.07 20.05 -7.71
CA ILE A 271 -10.98 19.13 -8.10
C ILE A 271 -10.42 18.41 -6.86
N HIS A 272 -10.31 17.09 -6.92
CA HIS A 272 -9.70 16.23 -5.91
C HIS A 272 -8.50 15.51 -6.48
N LEU A 273 -7.36 15.58 -5.79
CA LEU A 273 -6.19 14.73 -6.03
C LEU A 273 -6.16 13.62 -5.00
N VAL A 274 -6.19 12.37 -5.44
CA VAL A 274 -5.92 11.20 -4.60
C VAL A 274 -4.65 10.52 -5.11
N ARG A 275 -3.71 10.26 -4.21
CA ARG A 275 -2.41 9.68 -4.55
C ARG A 275 -2.14 8.41 -3.73
N TYR A 276 -1.67 7.38 -4.41
CA TYR A 276 -1.14 6.18 -3.79
C TYR A 276 0.30 5.93 -4.29
N ALA A 277 1.28 6.32 -3.49
CA ALA A 277 2.70 6.35 -3.89
C ALA A 277 2.91 7.21 -5.15
N ASP A 278 3.27 6.61 -6.29
CA ASP A 278 3.45 7.24 -7.60
C ASP A 278 2.19 7.20 -8.48
N ASP A 279 1.20 6.38 -8.14
CA ASP A 279 -0.10 6.37 -8.83
C ASP A 279 -0.96 7.54 -8.34
N MET A 280 -1.49 8.36 -9.25
CA MET A 280 -2.31 9.54 -8.93
C MET A 280 -3.57 9.57 -9.76
N ILE A 281 -4.63 10.11 -9.18
CA ILE A 281 -5.89 10.36 -9.87
C ILE A 281 -6.42 11.75 -9.51
N LEU A 282 -6.74 12.56 -10.52
CA LEU A 282 -7.49 13.79 -10.35
C LEU A 282 -8.95 13.54 -10.71
N LEU A 283 -9.83 13.95 -9.82
CA LEU A 283 -11.28 13.88 -9.99
C LEU A 283 -11.80 15.31 -10.06
N ALA A 284 -12.56 15.65 -11.08
CA ALA A 284 -13.08 17.00 -11.24
C ALA A 284 -14.57 17.00 -11.58
N GLN A 285 -15.29 17.91 -10.95
CA GLN A 285 -16.65 18.27 -11.33
C GLN A 285 -16.63 19.24 -12.52
N ARG A 286 -15.71 20.20 -12.47
CA ARG A 286 -15.47 21.23 -13.48
C ARG A 286 -13.98 21.59 -13.47
N GLU A 287 -13.52 22.27 -14.50
CA GLU A 287 -12.19 22.88 -14.57
C GLU A 287 -11.02 21.87 -14.45
N LEU A 288 -11.20 20.64 -14.94
CA LEU A 288 -10.15 19.63 -14.92
C LEU A 288 -8.85 20.16 -15.57
N ASP A 289 -8.95 20.99 -16.62
CA ASP A 289 -7.81 21.57 -17.31
C ASP A 289 -6.95 22.45 -16.39
N THR A 290 -7.57 23.20 -15.47
CA THR A 290 -6.87 23.99 -14.44
C THR A 290 -6.10 23.05 -13.49
N GLY A 291 -6.71 21.95 -13.08
CA GLY A 291 -6.06 20.94 -12.23
C GLY A 291 -4.89 20.23 -12.93
N ILE A 292 -5.07 19.90 -14.22
CA ILE A 292 -4.02 19.30 -15.04
C ILE A 292 -2.84 20.27 -15.19
N ALA A 293 -3.10 21.52 -15.58
CA ALA A 293 -2.06 22.52 -15.73
C ALA A 293 -1.27 22.76 -14.44
N LEU A 294 -1.98 22.79 -13.30
CA LEU A 294 -1.35 22.91 -11.98
C LEU A 294 -0.46 21.70 -11.67
N LEU A 295 -0.95 20.49 -11.91
CA LEU A 295 -0.20 19.26 -11.71
C LEU A 295 1.06 19.21 -12.58
N GLU A 296 0.92 19.45 -13.88
CA GLU A 296 2.02 19.41 -14.84
C GLU A 296 3.09 20.46 -14.51
N HIS A 297 2.70 21.68 -14.13
CA HIS A 297 3.62 22.71 -13.68
C HIS A 297 4.47 22.27 -12.48
N TYR A 298 3.86 21.64 -11.47
CA TYR A 298 4.60 21.18 -10.29
C TYR A 298 5.43 19.91 -10.56
N LEU A 299 4.98 19.02 -11.43
CA LEU A 299 5.76 17.88 -11.88
C LEU A 299 7.04 18.35 -12.61
N GLU A 300 6.91 19.32 -13.51
CA GLU A 300 8.05 19.92 -14.22
C GLU A 300 9.04 20.56 -13.23
N ARG A 301 8.56 21.33 -12.25
CA ARG A 301 9.40 21.91 -11.18
C ARG A 301 10.13 20.86 -10.36
N LEU A 302 9.54 19.69 -10.17
CA LEU A 302 10.19 18.54 -9.54
C LEU A 302 11.11 17.77 -10.50
N GLY A 303 11.07 18.03 -11.81
CA GLY A 303 11.83 17.30 -12.83
C GLY A 303 11.25 15.93 -13.11
N LEU A 304 9.93 15.77 -12.93
CA LEU A 304 9.20 14.54 -13.19
C LEU A 304 8.44 14.64 -14.51
N THR A 305 8.32 13.50 -15.18
CA THR A 305 7.68 13.42 -16.50
C THR A 305 6.48 12.49 -16.46
N LEU A 306 5.38 12.90 -17.11
CA LEU A 306 4.21 12.07 -17.31
C LEU A 306 4.47 11.00 -18.38
N ASN A 307 3.99 9.80 -18.13
CA ASN A 307 3.92 8.77 -19.15
C ASN A 307 2.70 9.00 -20.06
N LYS A 308 2.92 9.65 -21.20
CA LYS A 308 1.85 10.06 -22.15
C LYS A 308 1.05 8.87 -22.70
N GLU A 309 1.63 7.68 -22.77
CA GLU A 309 0.92 6.48 -23.27
C GLU A 309 -0.08 5.91 -22.26
N LYS A 310 0.16 6.12 -20.98
CA LYS A 310 -0.66 5.56 -19.90
C LYS A 310 -1.55 6.59 -19.21
N THR A 311 -1.10 7.83 -19.13
CA THR A 311 -1.90 8.94 -18.59
C THR A 311 -3.14 9.15 -19.45
N ARG A 312 -4.32 9.21 -18.83
CA ARG A 312 -5.60 9.23 -19.53
C ARG A 312 -6.55 10.26 -18.94
N ARG A 313 -7.20 11.01 -19.83
CA ARG A 313 -8.37 11.80 -19.49
C ARG A 313 -9.62 10.98 -19.80
N LEU A 314 -10.51 10.83 -18.87
CA LEU A 314 -11.72 10.02 -18.97
C LEU A 314 -12.90 10.84 -18.49
N ARG A 315 -14.06 10.68 -19.16
CA ARG A 315 -15.35 11.12 -18.63
C ARG A 315 -16.10 9.92 -18.07
N LEU A 316 -16.52 10.03 -16.83
CA LEU A 316 -17.29 8.99 -16.16
C LEU A 316 -18.79 9.15 -16.50
N GLU A 317 -19.11 9.12 -17.81
CA GLU A 317 -20.47 9.06 -18.30
C GLU A 317 -21.11 7.70 -18.03
N GLU A 318 -22.42 7.55 -18.29
CA GLU A 318 -23.11 6.26 -18.14
C GLU A 318 -22.41 5.15 -18.95
N GLY A 319 -22.06 4.06 -18.28
CA GLY A 319 -21.31 2.94 -18.88
C GLY A 319 -19.79 3.10 -18.93
N ALA A 320 -19.25 4.28 -18.62
CA ALA A 320 -17.80 4.47 -18.52
C ALA A 320 -17.20 3.83 -17.26
N ASN A 321 -15.91 3.52 -17.32
CA ASN A 321 -15.18 2.87 -16.25
C ASN A 321 -13.82 3.53 -16.03
N VAL A 322 -13.44 3.69 -14.76
CA VAL A 322 -12.10 4.11 -14.34
C VAL A 322 -11.46 2.97 -13.56
N GLU A 323 -10.19 2.68 -13.77
CA GLU A 323 -9.44 1.66 -13.04
C GLU A 323 -8.35 2.33 -12.20
N PHE A 324 -8.34 2.08 -10.89
CA PHE A 324 -7.32 2.56 -9.97
C PHE A 324 -6.99 1.47 -8.95
N LEU A 325 -5.71 1.23 -8.68
CA LEU A 325 -5.20 0.21 -7.75
C LEU A 325 -5.82 -1.19 -7.98
N GLY A 326 -6.11 -1.53 -9.23
CA GLY A 326 -6.72 -2.82 -9.58
C GLY A 326 -8.22 -2.91 -9.36
N PHE A 327 -8.86 -1.89 -8.81
CA PHE A 327 -10.31 -1.74 -8.75
C PHE A 327 -10.83 -1.04 -10.00
N ARG A 328 -12.09 -1.31 -10.34
CA ARG A 328 -12.85 -0.63 -11.38
C ARG A 328 -13.99 0.12 -10.72
N PHE A 329 -14.09 1.40 -11.04
CA PHE A 329 -15.22 2.25 -10.73
C PHE A 329 -16.10 2.36 -11.97
N SER A 330 -17.32 1.87 -11.90
CA SER A 330 -18.25 1.82 -13.03
C SER A 330 -19.46 2.69 -12.77
N ASN A 331 -19.76 3.62 -13.66
CA ASN A 331 -20.98 4.40 -13.61
C ASN A 331 -22.11 3.59 -14.25
N VAL A 332 -23.08 3.19 -13.46
CA VAL A 332 -24.23 2.37 -13.90
C VAL A 332 -25.55 2.99 -13.45
N ARG A 333 -26.61 2.70 -14.17
CA ARG A 333 -27.96 3.07 -13.77
C ARG A 333 -28.64 1.94 -13.01
N SER A 334 -29.16 2.23 -11.82
CA SER A 334 -29.94 1.26 -11.05
C SER A 334 -31.22 0.85 -11.79
N ARG A 335 -31.41 -0.43 -11.99
CA ARG A 335 -32.64 -0.96 -12.61
C ARG A 335 -33.90 -0.75 -11.75
N LYS A 336 -33.72 -0.59 -10.42
CA LYS A 336 -34.86 -0.41 -9.49
C LYS A 336 -35.28 1.04 -9.35
N THR A 337 -34.33 1.97 -9.28
CA THR A 337 -34.57 3.38 -8.93
C THR A 337 -34.32 4.33 -10.08
N GLY A 338 -33.70 3.89 -11.19
CA GLY A 338 -33.25 4.74 -12.28
C GLY A 338 -32.09 5.68 -11.92
N THR A 339 -31.63 5.68 -10.65
CA THR A 339 -30.54 6.53 -10.19
C THR A 339 -29.19 6.03 -10.70
N ARG A 340 -28.26 6.95 -10.93
CA ARG A 340 -26.86 6.61 -11.26
C ARG A 340 -26.13 6.17 -9.99
N LEU A 341 -25.33 5.11 -10.11
CA LEU A 341 -24.56 4.52 -9.03
C LEU A 341 -23.14 4.26 -9.50
N ILE A 342 -22.18 4.50 -8.64
CA ILE A 342 -20.80 4.09 -8.86
C ILE A 342 -20.59 2.72 -8.21
N LEU A 343 -20.32 1.71 -9.01
CA LEU A 343 -19.98 0.38 -8.54
C LEU A 343 -18.46 0.23 -8.48
N VAL A 344 -17.96 -0.19 -7.33
CA VAL A 344 -16.54 -0.48 -7.10
C VAL A 344 -16.36 -1.99 -7.02
N SER A 345 -15.55 -2.56 -7.91
CA SER A 345 -15.31 -4.00 -7.99
C SER A 345 -13.90 -4.29 -8.52
N PRO A 346 -13.38 -5.52 -8.38
CA PRO A 346 -12.10 -5.90 -8.99
C PRO A 346 -12.11 -5.67 -10.51
N SER A 347 -11.07 -5.03 -11.04
CA SER A 347 -10.96 -4.81 -12.49
C SER A 347 -10.90 -6.15 -13.26
N PRO A 348 -11.34 -6.21 -14.53
CA PRO A 348 -11.24 -7.41 -15.36
C PRO A 348 -9.82 -7.97 -15.42
N LYS A 349 -8.84 -7.08 -15.46
CA LYS A 349 -7.41 -7.42 -15.45
C LYS A 349 -6.99 -8.10 -14.14
N SER A 350 -7.47 -7.60 -12.99
CA SER A 350 -7.24 -8.21 -11.68
C SER A 350 -7.90 -9.59 -11.56
N GLN A 351 -9.12 -9.73 -12.08
CA GLN A 351 -9.83 -11.00 -12.14
C GLN A 351 -9.12 -12.03 -13.04
N GLN A 352 -8.62 -11.59 -14.18
CA GLN A 352 -7.87 -12.46 -15.10
C GLN A 352 -6.59 -12.96 -14.43
N ARG A 353 -5.80 -12.07 -13.81
CA ARG A 353 -4.58 -12.44 -13.06
C ARG A 353 -4.87 -13.42 -11.93
N CYS A 354 -5.99 -13.24 -11.22
CA CYS A 354 -6.43 -14.18 -10.20
C CYS A 354 -6.64 -15.57 -10.78
N ARG A 355 -7.42 -15.68 -11.88
CA ARG A 355 -7.68 -16.97 -12.55
C ARG A 355 -6.40 -17.62 -13.08
N GLU A 356 -5.49 -16.84 -13.64
CA GLU A 356 -4.19 -17.31 -14.12
C GLU A 356 -3.34 -17.85 -12.96
N ARG A 357 -3.27 -17.12 -11.86
CA ARG A 357 -2.51 -17.55 -10.69
C ARG A 357 -3.06 -18.84 -10.08
N ILE A 358 -4.36 -18.97 -9.98
CA ILE A 358 -5.00 -20.21 -9.53
C ILE A 358 -4.67 -21.38 -10.47
N ARG A 359 -4.69 -21.17 -11.81
CA ARG A 359 -4.27 -22.22 -12.77
C ARG A 359 -2.83 -22.65 -12.55
N GLN A 360 -1.90 -21.69 -12.33
CA GLN A 360 -0.48 -21.98 -12.06
C GLN A 360 -0.31 -22.80 -10.78
N LEU A 361 -1.00 -22.43 -9.68
CA LEU A 361 -0.91 -23.14 -8.40
C LEU A 361 -1.37 -24.61 -8.50
N VAL A 362 -2.29 -24.92 -9.40
CA VAL A 362 -2.80 -26.27 -9.60
C VAL A 362 -2.28 -26.96 -10.86
N HIS A 363 -1.35 -26.36 -11.61
CA HIS A 363 -0.88 -26.88 -12.89
C HIS A 363 -0.19 -28.25 -12.76
N HIS A 364 0.64 -28.42 -11.75
CA HIS A 364 1.35 -29.68 -11.45
C HIS A 364 0.54 -30.56 -10.48
N ALA A 365 -0.73 -30.81 -10.81
CA ALA A 365 -1.68 -31.49 -9.93
C ALA A 365 -1.18 -32.83 -9.36
N ARG A 366 -0.33 -33.58 -10.08
CA ARG A 366 0.18 -34.88 -9.63
C ARG A 366 1.46 -34.82 -8.79
N ALA A 367 2.17 -33.68 -8.82
CA ALA A 367 3.47 -33.55 -8.13
C ALA A 367 3.33 -33.31 -6.61
N LYS A 368 2.19 -32.79 -6.17
CA LYS A 368 1.92 -32.47 -4.76
C LYS A 368 0.63 -33.12 -4.29
N ARG A 369 0.52 -33.45 -3.00
CA ARG A 369 -0.75 -33.90 -2.40
C ARG A 369 -1.84 -32.86 -2.57
N VAL A 370 -3.09 -33.32 -2.73
CA VAL A 370 -4.26 -32.43 -2.93
C VAL A 370 -4.37 -31.40 -1.80
N LYS A 371 -4.14 -31.82 -0.55
CA LYS A 371 -4.22 -30.96 0.62
C LYS A 371 -3.21 -29.80 0.56
N ASP A 372 -1.98 -30.07 0.13
CA ASP A 372 -0.91 -29.06 0.04
C ASP A 372 -1.24 -28.04 -1.05
N GLN A 373 -1.79 -28.49 -2.19
CA GLN A 373 -2.23 -27.58 -3.25
C GLN A 373 -3.41 -26.71 -2.82
N VAL A 374 -4.35 -27.25 -2.03
CA VAL A 374 -5.45 -26.47 -1.45
C VAL A 374 -4.90 -25.43 -0.49
N GLN A 375 -3.88 -25.73 0.30
CA GLN A 375 -3.22 -24.75 1.18
C GLN A 375 -2.55 -23.62 0.39
N ASP A 376 -1.85 -23.94 -0.71
CA ASP A 376 -1.24 -22.92 -1.58
C ASP A 376 -2.30 -22.00 -2.21
N VAL A 377 -3.42 -22.59 -2.66
CA VAL A 377 -4.57 -21.82 -3.18
C VAL A 377 -5.20 -20.97 -2.07
N ASN A 378 -5.36 -21.50 -0.86
CA ASN A 378 -5.94 -20.77 0.27
C ASN A 378 -5.08 -19.56 0.67
N ARG A 379 -3.74 -19.72 0.72
CA ARG A 379 -2.83 -18.62 1.02
C ARG A 379 -3.00 -17.48 0.02
N PHE A 380 -3.05 -17.81 -1.26
CA PHE A 380 -3.31 -16.82 -2.32
C PHE A 380 -4.70 -16.18 -2.20
N LEU A 381 -5.75 -16.98 -1.95
CA LEU A 381 -7.12 -16.48 -1.86
C LEU A 381 -7.34 -15.56 -0.67
N ARG A 382 -6.74 -15.86 0.50
CA ARG A 382 -6.84 -14.96 1.67
C ARG A 382 -6.34 -13.55 1.33
N GLY A 383 -5.18 -13.44 0.70
CA GLY A 383 -4.66 -12.14 0.27
C GLY A 383 -5.52 -11.50 -0.83
N TRP A 384 -5.87 -12.25 -1.88
CA TRP A 384 -6.62 -11.69 -3.01
C TRP A 384 -8.05 -11.29 -2.63
N VAL A 385 -8.77 -12.14 -1.90
CA VAL A 385 -10.14 -11.83 -1.42
C VAL A 385 -10.08 -10.73 -0.36
N GLY A 386 -9.12 -10.76 0.57
CA GLY A 386 -8.90 -9.70 1.57
C GLY A 386 -8.75 -8.34 0.91
N TYR A 387 -7.95 -8.26 -0.16
CA TYR A 387 -7.73 -7.03 -0.91
C TYR A 387 -8.98 -6.58 -1.70
N PHE A 388 -9.65 -7.50 -2.39
CA PHE A 388 -10.74 -7.16 -3.31
C PHE A 388 -12.15 -7.28 -2.72
N ARG A 389 -12.29 -7.52 -1.42
CA ARG A 389 -13.61 -7.62 -0.75
C ARG A 389 -14.33 -6.28 -0.58
N LEU A 390 -13.66 -5.17 -0.88
CA LEU A 390 -14.21 -3.83 -0.74
C LEU A 390 -15.28 -3.53 -1.79
N GLY A 391 -16.37 -2.87 -1.37
CA GLY A 391 -17.40 -2.36 -2.25
C GLY A 391 -18.33 -3.41 -2.86
N HIS A 392 -18.65 -3.26 -4.13
CA HIS A 392 -19.66 -4.06 -4.86
C HIS A 392 -19.07 -5.34 -5.49
N SER A 393 -18.17 -6.00 -4.77
CA SER A 393 -17.38 -7.12 -5.28
C SER A 393 -18.09 -8.49 -5.21
N SER A 394 -19.30 -8.58 -4.63
CA SER A 394 -19.98 -9.84 -4.34
C SER A 394 -20.11 -10.78 -5.54
N ASP A 395 -20.52 -10.27 -6.70
CA ASP A 395 -20.70 -11.10 -7.89
C ASP A 395 -19.37 -11.57 -8.45
N THR A 396 -18.35 -10.71 -8.45
CA THR A 396 -17.00 -11.11 -8.83
C THR A 396 -16.44 -12.18 -7.88
N LEU A 397 -16.64 -12.04 -6.58
CA LEU A 397 -16.21 -13.04 -5.60
C LEU A 397 -16.94 -14.37 -5.76
N LYS A 398 -18.24 -14.37 -6.10
CA LYS A 398 -19.00 -15.60 -6.47
C LYS A 398 -18.39 -16.29 -7.70
N VAL A 399 -18.05 -15.51 -8.74
CA VAL A 399 -17.42 -16.06 -9.95
C VAL A 399 -16.06 -16.68 -9.63
N VAL A 400 -15.24 -16.01 -8.82
CA VAL A 400 -13.94 -16.54 -8.38
C VAL A 400 -14.12 -17.80 -7.54
N ARG A 401 -15.03 -17.81 -6.56
CA ARG A 401 -15.37 -18.98 -5.74
C ARG A 401 -15.73 -20.19 -6.61
N ASN A 402 -16.61 -19.99 -7.60
CA ASN A 402 -17.04 -21.06 -8.51
C ASN A 402 -15.88 -21.58 -9.36
N PHE A 403 -15.03 -20.67 -9.84
CA PHE A 403 -13.84 -21.03 -10.60
C PHE A 403 -12.85 -21.85 -9.75
N VAL A 404 -12.59 -21.44 -8.53
CA VAL A 404 -11.71 -22.15 -7.58
C VAL A 404 -12.25 -23.55 -7.28
N ASN A 405 -13.54 -23.65 -6.94
CA ASN A 405 -14.21 -24.94 -6.68
C ASN A 405 -14.05 -25.89 -7.88
N LYS A 406 -14.28 -25.39 -9.09
CA LYS A 406 -14.10 -26.15 -10.32
C LYS A 406 -12.65 -26.65 -10.49
N ARG A 407 -11.66 -25.80 -10.17
CA ARG A 407 -10.24 -26.16 -10.27
C ARG A 407 -9.80 -27.18 -9.22
N VAL A 408 -10.24 -27.03 -7.98
CA VAL A 408 -9.95 -28.00 -6.91
C VAL A 408 -10.58 -29.37 -7.23
N ARG A 409 -11.82 -29.40 -7.71
CA ARG A 409 -12.46 -30.64 -8.18
C ARG A 409 -11.66 -31.31 -9.31
N TRP A 410 -11.16 -30.52 -10.24
CA TRP A 410 -10.30 -31.03 -11.31
C TRP A 410 -9.02 -31.65 -10.77
N VAL A 411 -8.35 -31.03 -9.79
CA VAL A 411 -7.16 -31.58 -9.11
C VAL A 411 -7.48 -32.93 -8.46
N ILE A 412 -8.57 -33.02 -7.69
CA ILE A 412 -9.01 -34.26 -7.03
C ILE A 412 -9.23 -35.37 -8.05
N GLN A 413 -9.90 -35.08 -9.17
CA GLN A 413 -10.15 -36.09 -10.22
C GLN A 413 -8.86 -36.56 -10.89
N ARG A 414 -7.90 -35.63 -11.13
CA ARG A 414 -6.60 -35.99 -11.70
C ARG A 414 -5.78 -36.90 -10.77
N HIS A 415 -5.82 -36.66 -9.47
CA HIS A 415 -5.21 -37.56 -8.49
C HIS A 415 -5.86 -38.95 -8.46
N ARG A 416 -7.16 -39.03 -8.73
CA ARG A 416 -7.89 -40.29 -8.85
C ARG A 416 -7.77 -40.97 -10.23
N GLY A 417 -6.92 -40.45 -11.13
CA GLY A 417 -6.77 -40.94 -12.48
C GLY A 417 -7.98 -40.69 -13.41
N ARG A 418 -8.93 -39.84 -12.97
CA ARG A 418 -10.19 -39.58 -13.67
C ARG A 418 -10.16 -38.24 -14.42
N ARG A 419 -11.03 -38.14 -15.47
CA ARG A 419 -11.24 -36.88 -16.19
C ARG A 419 -12.44 -36.12 -15.61
N GLY A 420 -12.56 -34.81 -15.92
CA GLY A 420 -13.69 -33.97 -15.52
C GLY A 420 -13.57 -33.38 -14.11
N TYR A 421 -14.71 -33.01 -13.50
CA TYR A 421 -14.80 -32.26 -12.26
C TYR A 421 -15.50 -32.98 -11.11
N GLY A 422 -16.01 -34.18 -11.33
CA GLY A 422 -16.71 -34.97 -10.29
C GLY A 422 -17.98 -34.31 -9.74
N TRP A 423 -18.77 -33.68 -10.61
CA TRP A 423 -20.13 -33.20 -10.26
C TRP A 423 -21.10 -34.35 -10.01
N GLY A 424 -22.28 -34.03 -9.47
CA GLY A 424 -23.34 -35.05 -9.23
C GLY A 424 -23.03 -35.97 -8.04
N GLY A 425 -22.56 -35.40 -6.91
CA GLY A 425 -22.33 -36.14 -5.67
C GLY A 425 -21.01 -36.91 -5.57
N ARG A 426 -20.25 -37.07 -6.66
CA ARG A 426 -18.97 -37.81 -6.67
C ARG A 426 -17.87 -37.20 -5.80
N ILE A 427 -17.92 -35.90 -5.57
CA ILE A 427 -17.07 -35.16 -4.63
C ILE A 427 -18.01 -34.23 -3.85
N SER A 428 -18.20 -34.51 -2.56
CA SER A 428 -19.07 -33.68 -1.71
C SER A 428 -18.49 -32.30 -1.43
N SER A 429 -19.34 -31.35 -1.11
CA SER A 429 -18.89 -30.02 -0.61
C SER A 429 -18.19 -30.15 0.75
N ASP A 430 -18.64 -31.04 1.62
CA ASP A 430 -18.04 -31.30 2.92
C ASP A 430 -16.61 -31.82 2.79
N TYR A 431 -16.35 -32.66 1.80
CA TYR A 431 -14.97 -33.07 1.53
C TYR A 431 -14.08 -31.90 1.10
N ILE A 432 -14.59 -31.00 0.24
CA ILE A 432 -13.80 -29.84 -0.26
C ILE A 432 -13.59 -28.79 0.83
N TYR A 433 -14.65 -28.40 1.51
CA TYR A 433 -14.60 -27.29 2.47
C TYR A 433 -14.28 -27.77 3.91
N GLY A 434 -14.79 -28.93 4.31
CA GLY A 434 -14.52 -29.52 5.62
C GLY A 434 -13.17 -30.24 5.67
N THR A 435 -13.01 -31.32 4.88
CA THR A 435 -11.83 -32.21 4.97
C THR A 435 -10.57 -31.54 4.36
N LEU A 436 -10.68 -30.96 3.18
CA LEU A 436 -9.56 -30.28 2.50
C LEU A 436 -9.37 -28.86 2.99
N GLY A 437 -10.36 -28.26 3.65
CA GLY A 437 -10.31 -26.92 4.22
C GLY A 437 -10.18 -25.81 3.18
N LEU A 438 -10.86 -25.94 2.02
CA LEU A 438 -10.83 -24.90 1.00
C LEU A 438 -11.42 -23.58 1.56
N TYR A 439 -10.76 -22.46 1.26
CA TYR A 439 -11.19 -21.14 1.67
C TYR A 439 -12.64 -20.84 1.26
N SER A 440 -13.45 -20.31 2.18
CA SER A 440 -14.90 -20.12 2.00
C SER A 440 -15.40 -18.72 2.35
N ASP A 441 -14.58 -17.84 2.96
CA ASP A 441 -14.98 -16.48 3.36
C ASP A 441 -14.89 -15.49 2.20
N TYR A 442 -15.95 -15.37 1.42
CA TYR A 442 -16.07 -14.42 0.30
C TYR A 442 -17.00 -13.24 0.64
N ARG A 443 -17.05 -12.83 1.91
CA ARG A 443 -17.86 -11.68 2.35
C ARG A 443 -17.23 -10.38 1.86
N THR A 444 -18.07 -9.40 1.51
CA THR A 444 -17.66 -8.06 1.11
C THR A 444 -17.67 -7.10 2.30
N CYS A 445 -16.85 -6.06 2.22
CA CYS A 445 -16.82 -4.92 3.14
C CYS A 445 -17.42 -3.70 2.46
N ARG A 446 -18.01 -2.79 3.23
CA ARG A 446 -18.60 -1.55 2.73
C ARG A 446 -17.51 -0.51 2.38
N LEU A 447 -17.85 0.42 1.48
CA LEU A 447 -16.98 1.51 1.05
C LEU A 447 -16.99 2.69 2.02
N SER A 448 -18.13 2.97 2.63
CA SER A 448 -18.34 4.23 3.38
C SER A 448 -18.15 4.05 4.88
N PRO A 449 -17.23 4.80 5.51
CA PRO A 449 -17.20 4.98 6.96
C PRO A 449 -18.42 5.77 7.46
N ALA A 450 -18.97 6.69 6.64
CA ALA A 450 -20.16 7.48 7.00
C ALA A 450 -21.41 6.64 7.25
N TYR A 451 -21.48 5.43 6.68
CA TYR A 451 -22.57 4.51 6.96
C TYR A 451 -22.46 3.87 8.34
N ASP A 452 -21.26 3.66 8.84
CA ASP A 452 -21.04 3.13 10.19
C ASP A 452 -21.36 4.20 11.23
N VAL A 453 -20.97 5.46 11.00
CA VAL A 453 -21.37 6.62 11.82
C VAL A 453 -22.89 6.83 11.79
N TYR A 454 -23.54 6.64 10.64
CA TYR A 454 -25.00 6.71 10.52
C TYR A 454 -25.70 5.52 11.22
N GLN A 455 -25.14 4.32 11.14
CA GLN A 455 -25.67 3.16 11.88
C GLN A 455 -25.44 3.30 13.38
N GLU A 456 -24.30 3.83 13.81
CA GLU A 456 -24.05 4.14 15.23
C GLU A 456 -24.96 5.24 15.73
N SER A 457 -25.18 6.32 14.98
CA SER A 457 -26.14 7.37 15.35
C SER A 457 -27.57 6.83 15.40
N ARG A 458 -27.96 5.99 14.45
CA ARG A 458 -29.29 5.35 14.44
C ARG A 458 -29.43 4.27 15.52
N MET A 459 -28.34 3.58 15.87
CA MET A 459 -28.28 2.67 17.00
C MET A 459 -28.41 3.43 18.32
N ARG A 460 -27.73 4.57 18.47
CA ARG A 460 -27.86 5.49 19.62
C ARG A 460 -29.27 6.07 19.71
N GLU A 461 -29.85 6.47 18.58
CA GLU A 461 -31.23 6.99 18.52
C GLU A 461 -32.27 5.91 18.84
N ASN A 462 -32.08 4.69 18.42
CA ASN A 462 -32.91 3.54 18.78
C ASN A 462 -32.73 3.12 20.25
N LEU A 463 -31.52 3.16 20.78
CA LEU A 463 -31.21 2.91 22.19
C LEU A 463 -31.82 4.00 23.08
N SER A 464 -31.76 5.29 22.68
CA SER A 464 -32.38 6.38 23.41
C SER A 464 -33.90 6.30 23.42
N ARG A 465 -34.54 5.70 22.40
CA ARG A 465 -35.98 5.44 22.36
C ARG A 465 -36.42 4.22 23.17
N LEU A 466 -35.48 3.30 23.47
CA LEU A 466 -35.75 2.08 24.24
C LEU A 466 -35.42 2.22 25.74
N LEU A 467 -34.68 3.25 26.12
CA LEU A 467 -34.34 3.54 27.52
C LEU A 467 -35.38 4.48 28.14
N PRO A 468 -35.86 4.21 29.36
CA PRO A 468 -36.76 5.12 30.07
C PRO A 468 -36.07 6.47 30.30
N ALA A 469 -36.85 7.55 30.20
CA ALA A 469 -36.37 8.91 30.42
C ALA A 469 -35.72 9.03 31.83
N GLY A 470 -34.42 9.24 31.88
CA GLY A 470 -33.67 9.43 33.12
C GLY A 470 -32.37 8.61 33.28
N VAL A 471 -32.07 7.71 32.36
CA VAL A 471 -30.77 6.98 32.39
C VAL A 471 -29.76 7.69 31.49
N GLY A 472 -28.89 8.49 32.09
CA GLY A 472 -27.74 9.09 31.39
C GLY A 472 -26.78 8.00 30.90
N ILE A 473 -26.39 8.07 29.63
CA ILE A 473 -25.36 7.19 29.08
C ILE A 473 -24.01 7.75 29.54
N ASP A 474 -23.31 7.01 30.39
CA ASP A 474 -21.97 7.33 30.84
C ASP A 474 -21.01 7.12 29.66
N GLU A 475 -20.35 8.18 29.21
CA GLU A 475 -19.46 8.18 28.04
C GLU A 475 -18.14 7.36 28.23
N GLY A 476 -17.99 6.69 29.37
CA GLY A 476 -16.79 5.98 29.79
C GLY A 476 -16.75 4.47 29.53
N SER A 477 -17.80 3.84 29.00
CA SER A 477 -17.89 2.36 28.98
C SER A 477 -17.97 1.69 27.60
N ILE A 478 -17.56 2.36 26.53
CA ILE A 478 -17.36 1.72 25.22
C ILE A 478 -15.93 2.01 24.77
N GLY A 479 -14.99 1.14 25.22
CA GLY A 479 -13.61 1.04 24.79
C GLY A 479 -13.45 -0.12 23.82
#